data_2cb2b2655a00b7e18f56def62ce6d0df
#
_entry.id   2cb2b2655a00b7e18f56def62ce6d0df
#
_cell.length_a   1.000
_cell.length_b   1.000
_cell.length_c   1.000
_cell.angle_alpha   90.00
_cell.angle_beta   90.00
_cell.angle_gamma   90.00
#
_symmetry.space_group_name_H-M   'P 1'
#
loop_
_entity.id
_entity.type
_entity.pdbx_description
1 polymer ?
#
loop_
_entity_poly.entity_id
_entity_poly.type
_entity_poly.pdbx_seq_one_letter_code
_entity_poly.pdbx_strand_id
1 'polypeptide(L)'
;MKRPLAALALCAIMLPAALPALAGDGEPEMIFKKRTVFRLLSPDAYLRVYAIDDPLIEGVACHFTAPEIGGWKGWAGLAEERSDVSLACRQVGPVKFKGKFRQGEDMYRERRSLFFKKLHIVRGCDARRNVLVYLTYTDKLIEGSPKNSTSTVPIMPWGDQPAPRCGDYLE
;
A
#
# COMPACT_ATOMS: atom_id res chain seq x y z
N MET A 1 -64.54 -19.63 -35.83
CA MET A 1 -63.15 -19.32 -36.14
C MET A 1 -62.52 -18.51 -34.96
N LYS A 2 -61.77 -19.15 -34.09
CA LYS A 2 -61.15 -18.52 -32.89
C LYS A 2 -59.64 -18.36 -33.15
N ARG A 3 -59.12 -17.12 -33.14
CA ARG A 3 -57.70 -16.82 -33.30
C ARG A 3 -57.04 -16.86 -31.91
N PRO A 4 -55.88 -17.50 -31.73
CA PRO A 4 -55.13 -17.42 -30.47
C PRO A 4 -54.26 -16.13 -30.43
N LEU A 5 -54.33 -15.41 -29.33
CA LEU A 5 -53.40 -14.33 -28.99
C LEU A 5 -52.06 -14.95 -28.56
N ALA A 6 -51.01 -14.58 -29.28
CA ALA A 6 -49.63 -14.90 -28.89
C ALA A 6 -49.16 -13.86 -27.84
N ALA A 7 -48.88 -14.32 -26.64
CA ALA A 7 -48.25 -13.51 -25.58
C ALA A 7 -46.75 -13.47 -25.83
N LEU A 8 -46.22 -12.28 -26.15
CA LEU A 8 -44.77 -12.02 -26.14
C LEU A 8 -44.29 -11.85 -24.70
N ALA A 9 -43.53 -12.81 -24.23
CA ALA A 9 -42.80 -12.69 -22.97
C ALA A 9 -41.52 -11.84 -23.18
N LEU A 10 -41.50 -10.64 -22.60
CA LEU A 10 -40.32 -9.78 -22.56
C LEU A 10 -39.37 -10.33 -21.49
N CYS A 11 -38.27 -10.96 -21.92
CA CYS A 11 -37.21 -11.41 -21.02
C CYS A 11 -36.30 -10.22 -20.69
N ALA A 12 -36.48 -9.60 -19.53
CA ALA A 12 -35.61 -8.55 -19.03
C ALA A 12 -34.28 -9.16 -18.61
N ILE A 13 -33.24 -8.93 -19.41
CA ILE A 13 -31.85 -9.30 -19.06
C ILE A 13 -31.37 -8.31 -18.01
N MET A 14 -31.36 -8.75 -16.73
CA MET A 14 -30.67 -8.02 -15.66
C MET A 14 -29.16 -8.22 -15.81
N LEU A 15 -28.46 -7.20 -16.30
CA LEU A 15 -26.99 -7.13 -16.20
C LEU A 15 -26.62 -6.98 -14.72
N PRO A 16 -25.73 -7.82 -14.17
CA PRO A 16 -25.21 -7.56 -12.84
C PRO A 16 -24.33 -6.30 -12.91
N ALA A 17 -24.70 -5.27 -12.15
CA ALA A 17 -23.85 -4.13 -11.91
C ALA A 17 -22.61 -4.63 -11.16
N ALA A 18 -21.45 -4.58 -11.81
CA ALA A 18 -20.17 -4.83 -11.14
C ALA A 18 -20.00 -3.73 -10.08
N LEU A 19 -20.14 -4.10 -8.80
CA LEU A 19 -19.78 -3.24 -7.70
C LEU A 19 -18.26 -2.98 -7.79
N PRO A 20 -17.81 -1.72 -7.68
CA PRO A 20 -16.38 -1.45 -7.55
C PRO A 20 -15.89 -2.19 -6.29
N ALA A 21 -14.83 -2.98 -6.44
CA ALA A 21 -14.13 -3.57 -5.31
C ALA A 21 -13.63 -2.40 -4.44
N LEU A 22 -14.20 -2.28 -3.24
CA LEU A 22 -13.68 -1.38 -2.22
C LEU A 22 -12.28 -1.91 -1.89
N ALA A 23 -11.25 -1.16 -2.28
CA ALA A 23 -9.89 -1.39 -1.81
C ALA A 23 -9.96 -1.39 -0.27
N GLY A 24 -9.49 -2.48 0.35
CA GLY A 24 -9.55 -2.64 1.79
C GLY A 24 -8.67 -1.57 2.45
N ASP A 25 -9.25 -0.78 3.33
CA ASP A 25 -8.58 0.28 4.07
C ASP A 25 -7.34 -0.28 4.80
N GLY A 26 -6.15 0.04 4.29
CA GLY A 26 -4.88 -0.16 4.99
C GLY A 26 -4.19 -1.52 4.84
N GLU A 27 -4.69 -2.45 4.03
CA GLU A 27 -3.97 -3.70 3.72
C GLU A 27 -3.21 -3.54 2.38
N PRO A 28 -1.92 -3.94 2.32
CA PRO A 28 -1.13 -3.86 1.09
C PRO A 28 -1.66 -4.82 0.02
N GLU A 29 -1.86 -4.31 -1.18
CA GLU A 29 -2.18 -5.08 -2.37
C GLU A 29 -0.91 -5.48 -3.11
N MET A 30 -0.72 -6.77 -3.39
CA MET A 30 0.41 -7.21 -4.20
C MET A 30 0.15 -6.96 -5.67
N ILE A 31 0.94 -6.05 -6.27
CA ILE A 31 0.83 -5.69 -7.69
C ILE A 31 1.50 -6.73 -8.58
N PHE A 32 2.74 -7.11 -8.27
CA PHE A 32 3.45 -8.18 -8.96
C PHE A 32 4.64 -8.69 -8.13
N LYS A 33 5.15 -9.85 -8.54
CA LYS A 33 6.42 -10.40 -8.04
C LYS A 33 7.38 -10.68 -9.19
N LYS A 34 8.68 -10.47 -8.96
CA LYS A 34 9.74 -10.75 -9.91
C LYS A 34 10.77 -11.68 -9.29
N ARG A 35 11.08 -12.81 -9.96
CA ARG A 35 12.20 -13.66 -9.59
C ARG A 35 13.49 -12.92 -9.91
N THR A 36 14.43 -12.85 -8.96
CA THR A 36 15.71 -12.17 -9.12
C THR A 36 16.86 -13.13 -9.36
N VAL A 37 16.82 -14.33 -8.78
CA VAL A 37 17.86 -15.35 -8.93
C VAL A 37 17.19 -16.71 -9.14
N PHE A 38 17.64 -17.44 -10.16
CA PHE A 38 17.35 -18.86 -10.33
C PHE A 38 18.56 -19.67 -9.83
N ARG A 39 18.33 -20.55 -8.86
CA ARG A 39 19.33 -21.47 -8.34
C ARG A 39 18.78 -22.88 -8.36
N LEU A 40 19.48 -23.82 -9.02
CA LEU A 40 19.01 -25.20 -9.22
C LEU A 40 18.82 -25.99 -7.92
N LEU A 41 19.52 -25.63 -6.84
CA LEU A 41 19.55 -26.36 -5.56
C LEU A 41 19.33 -25.46 -4.32
N SER A 42 18.88 -24.23 -4.49
CA SER A 42 18.59 -23.33 -3.37
C SER A 42 17.30 -22.56 -3.61
N PRO A 43 16.66 -22.03 -2.54
CA PRO A 43 15.42 -21.27 -2.68
C PRO A 43 15.58 -20.10 -3.64
N ASP A 44 14.58 -19.92 -4.52
CA ASP A 44 14.50 -18.75 -5.39
C ASP A 44 14.28 -17.49 -4.56
N ALA A 45 14.92 -16.39 -4.96
CA ALA A 45 14.68 -15.08 -4.39
C ALA A 45 13.71 -14.29 -5.27
N TYR A 46 12.76 -13.61 -4.63
CA TYR A 46 11.76 -12.80 -5.29
C TYR A 46 11.77 -11.39 -4.72
N LEU A 47 11.41 -10.43 -5.56
CA LEU A 47 10.97 -9.10 -5.14
C LEU A 47 9.47 -9.02 -5.34
N ARG A 48 8.74 -8.60 -4.31
CA ARG A 48 7.31 -8.31 -4.37
C ARG A 48 7.08 -6.82 -4.30
N VAL A 49 6.28 -6.31 -5.21
CA VAL A 49 5.85 -4.92 -5.22
C VAL A 49 4.43 -4.85 -4.72
N TYR A 50 4.21 -3.99 -3.74
CA TYR A 50 2.92 -3.74 -3.12
C TYR A 50 2.50 -2.30 -3.32
N ALA A 51 1.20 -2.08 -3.41
CA ALA A 51 0.57 -0.78 -3.24
C ALA A 51 -0.16 -0.73 -1.90
N ILE A 52 -0.21 0.44 -1.30
CA ILE A 52 -0.99 0.73 -0.10
C ILE A 52 -1.45 2.19 -0.14
N ASP A 53 -2.73 2.40 0.10
CA ASP A 53 -3.30 3.73 0.26
C ASP A 53 -3.15 4.19 1.72
N ASP A 54 -3.01 5.50 1.92
CA ASP A 54 -3.02 6.04 3.28
C ASP A 54 -4.45 6.00 3.84
N PRO A 55 -4.72 5.24 4.92
CA PRO A 55 -6.07 5.10 5.46
C PRO A 55 -6.66 6.40 5.99
N LEU A 56 -5.81 7.37 6.36
CA LEU A 56 -6.22 8.67 6.91
C LEU A 56 -6.20 9.80 5.88
N ILE A 57 -5.43 9.64 4.79
CA ILE A 57 -5.21 10.69 3.80
C ILE A 57 -5.59 10.16 2.41
N GLU A 58 -6.80 10.49 1.94
CA GLU A 58 -7.24 10.14 0.58
C GLU A 58 -6.39 10.85 -0.48
N GLY A 59 -6.28 10.22 -1.65
CA GLY A 59 -5.56 10.76 -2.80
C GLY A 59 -4.05 10.58 -2.73
N VAL A 60 -3.55 9.75 -1.80
CA VAL A 60 -2.14 9.38 -1.70
C VAL A 60 -2.00 7.86 -1.71
N ALA A 61 -1.18 7.36 -2.63
CA ALA A 61 -0.81 5.94 -2.70
C ALA A 61 0.70 5.78 -2.56
N CYS A 62 1.12 4.74 -1.84
CA CYS A 62 2.51 4.35 -1.68
C CYS A 62 2.75 2.99 -2.32
N HIS A 63 3.87 2.85 -3.01
CA HIS A 63 4.37 1.58 -3.51
C HIS A 63 5.65 1.23 -2.76
N PHE A 64 5.76 0.00 -2.32
CA PHE A 64 6.97 -0.47 -1.67
C PHE A 64 7.37 -1.85 -2.17
N THR A 65 8.67 -2.15 -2.11
CA THR A 65 9.21 -3.44 -2.52
C THR A 65 9.74 -4.17 -1.30
N ALA A 66 9.28 -5.40 -1.11
CA ALA A 66 9.78 -6.29 -0.07
C ALA A 66 10.44 -7.53 -0.72
N PRO A 67 11.68 -7.90 -0.31
CA PRO A 67 12.30 -9.14 -0.74
C PRO A 67 11.66 -10.33 -0.05
N GLU A 68 11.56 -11.44 -0.76
CA GLU A 68 11.12 -12.73 -0.24
C GLU A 68 12.09 -13.83 -0.68
N ILE A 69 12.49 -14.65 0.27
CA ILE A 69 13.23 -15.88 -0.02
C ILE A 69 12.29 -17.05 0.12
N GLY A 70 12.10 -17.76 -0.98
CA GLY A 70 11.34 -19.01 -0.99
C GLY A 70 12.08 -20.17 -0.31
N GLY A 71 11.36 -21.28 -0.07
CA GLY A 71 11.90 -22.52 0.44
C GLY A 71 11.88 -22.67 1.96
N TRP A 72 12.35 -23.83 2.45
CA TRP A 72 12.28 -24.22 3.86
C TRP A 72 13.10 -23.28 4.79
N LYS A 73 14.17 -22.65 4.30
CA LYS A 73 14.94 -21.66 5.06
C LYS A 73 14.15 -20.38 5.31
N GLY A 74 13.33 -19.94 4.33
CA GLY A 74 12.39 -18.84 4.52
C GLY A 74 11.30 -19.19 5.53
N TRP A 75 10.78 -20.42 5.48
CA TRP A 75 9.80 -20.92 6.44
C TRP A 75 10.37 -21.09 7.87
N ALA A 76 11.62 -21.57 7.99
CA ALA A 76 12.28 -21.76 9.29
C ALA A 76 12.83 -20.44 9.89
N GLY A 77 12.71 -19.30 9.15
CA GLY A 77 13.19 -18.03 9.62
C GLY A 77 14.70 -17.88 9.73
N LEU A 78 15.46 -18.83 9.18
CA LEU A 78 16.92 -18.88 9.23
C LEU A 78 17.59 -18.04 8.13
N ALA A 79 16.79 -17.46 7.20
CA ALA A 79 17.31 -16.56 6.20
C ALA A 79 17.42 -15.14 6.81
N GLU A 80 18.58 -14.87 7.39
CA GLU A 80 18.96 -13.50 7.78
C GLU A 80 19.21 -12.71 6.52
N GLU A 81 18.19 -12.02 6.02
CA GLU A 81 18.33 -11.23 4.83
C GLU A 81 18.24 -9.74 5.13
N ARG A 82 19.17 -9.05 4.52
CA ARG A 82 19.24 -7.60 4.45
C ARG A 82 18.02 -7.11 3.66
N SER A 83 16.91 -6.92 4.34
CA SER A 83 15.67 -6.43 3.70
C SER A 83 15.84 -4.95 3.38
N ASP A 84 16.37 -4.66 2.20
CA ASP A 84 16.28 -3.32 1.64
C ASP A 84 14.84 -3.09 1.20
N VAL A 85 14.15 -2.18 1.86
CA VAL A 85 12.79 -1.79 1.50
C VAL A 85 12.88 -0.46 0.77
N SER A 86 12.36 -0.42 -0.45
CA SER A 86 12.18 0.84 -1.17
C SER A 86 10.77 1.34 -0.99
N LEU A 87 10.59 2.66 -0.92
CA LEU A 87 9.28 3.31 -0.79
C LEU A 87 9.15 4.43 -1.82
N ALA A 88 8.01 4.48 -2.49
CA ALA A 88 7.64 5.56 -3.41
C ALA A 88 6.17 5.93 -3.20
N CYS A 89 5.89 7.10 -2.64
CA CYS A 89 4.53 7.61 -2.47
C CYS A 89 4.26 8.74 -3.47
N ARG A 90 3.01 8.83 -3.93
CA ARG A 90 2.57 9.84 -4.90
C ARG A 90 1.16 10.32 -4.58
N GLN A 91 0.89 11.56 -4.92
CA GLN A 91 -0.47 12.04 -5.04
C GLN A 91 -1.09 11.43 -6.30
N VAL A 92 -2.21 10.74 -6.13
CA VAL A 92 -2.95 10.01 -7.18
C VAL A 92 -4.38 10.50 -7.33
N GLY A 93 -4.77 11.49 -6.54
CA GLY A 93 -6.09 12.11 -6.53
C GLY A 93 -6.10 13.39 -5.70
N PRO A 94 -7.28 14.00 -5.52
CA PRO A 94 -7.43 15.12 -4.61
C PRO A 94 -7.12 14.69 -3.18
N VAL A 95 -6.22 15.43 -2.50
CA VAL A 95 -5.86 15.10 -1.11
C VAL A 95 -6.97 15.53 -0.17
N LYS A 96 -7.44 14.59 0.69
CA LYS A 96 -8.41 14.85 1.74
C LYS A 96 -7.98 14.18 3.03
N PHE A 97 -7.91 14.95 4.10
CA PHE A 97 -7.62 14.43 5.43
C PHE A 97 -8.92 13.99 6.12
N LYS A 98 -9.00 12.75 6.56
CA LYS A 98 -10.13 12.21 7.33
C LYS A 98 -10.06 12.55 8.82
N GLY A 99 -8.90 12.99 9.30
CA GLY A 99 -8.67 13.35 10.70
C GLY A 99 -7.31 13.98 10.91
N LYS A 100 -6.99 14.29 12.16
CA LYS A 100 -5.67 14.75 12.59
C LYS A 100 -4.72 13.57 12.81
N PHE A 101 -3.42 13.82 12.71
CA PHE A 101 -2.39 12.81 12.94
C PHE A 101 -1.16 13.42 13.62
N ARG A 102 -0.37 12.55 14.25
CA ARG A 102 0.90 12.93 14.88
C ARG A 102 2.07 12.70 13.93
N GLN A 103 3.10 13.52 14.07
CA GLN A 103 4.36 13.32 13.36
C GLN A 103 4.96 11.94 13.67
N GLY A 104 5.26 11.16 12.61
CA GLY A 104 5.81 9.83 12.76
C GLY A 104 4.81 8.74 13.16
N GLU A 105 3.50 9.02 13.01
CA GLU A 105 2.46 8.03 13.28
C GLU A 105 2.49 6.89 12.26
N ASP A 106 2.33 5.65 12.74
CA ASP A 106 2.24 4.47 11.88
C ASP A 106 1.02 4.58 10.94
N MET A 107 1.28 4.62 9.63
CA MET A 107 0.29 4.42 8.58
C MET A 107 0.02 2.93 8.37
N TYR A 108 1.08 2.15 8.39
CA TYR A 108 1.05 0.70 8.23
C TYR A 108 2.11 0.04 9.10
N ARG A 109 1.72 -1.07 9.72
CA ARG A 109 2.60 -1.93 10.51
C ARG A 109 2.30 -3.40 10.23
N GLU A 110 3.24 -4.12 9.67
CA GLU A 110 3.09 -5.55 9.46
C GLU A 110 3.08 -6.31 10.80
N ARG A 111 2.04 -7.13 11.01
CA ARG A 111 1.83 -7.87 12.28
C ARG A 111 2.21 -9.36 12.22
N ARG A 112 2.68 -9.86 11.06
CA ARG A 112 2.67 -11.29 10.75
C ARG A 112 3.88 -12.10 11.18
N SER A 113 4.81 -11.63 11.97
CA SER A 113 5.94 -12.47 12.36
C SER A 113 6.28 -12.38 13.84
N LEU A 114 6.28 -13.54 14.51
CA LEU A 114 6.77 -13.68 15.89
C LEU A 114 8.31 -13.61 15.99
N PHE A 115 9.02 -13.73 14.86
CA PHE A 115 10.47 -13.87 14.82
C PHE A 115 11.19 -12.92 13.86
N PHE A 116 10.49 -12.06 13.09
CA PHE A 116 11.10 -11.24 12.05
C PHE A 116 10.82 -9.75 12.16
N LYS A 117 11.70 -8.98 11.53
CA LYS A 117 11.67 -7.54 11.36
C LYS A 117 10.28 -7.09 10.91
N LYS A 118 9.60 -6.31 11.73
CA LYS A 118 8.32 -5.71 11.35
C LYS A 118 8.61 -4.54 10.41
N LEU A 119 7.91 -4.53 9.27
CA LEU A 119 7.92 -3.38 8.38
C LEU A 119 6.97 -2.31 8.92
N HIS A 120 7.49 -1.10 9.06
CA HIS A 120 6.72 0.08 9.40
C HIS A 120 6.70 1.05 8.23
N ILE A 121 5.58 1.70 8.02
CA ILE A 121 5.46 2.89 7.20
C ILE A 121 4.81 3.94 8.08
N VAL A 122 5.52 5.03 8.34
CA VAL A 122 5.04 6.15 9.14
C VAL A 122 4.85 7.38 8.27
N ARG A 123 3.93 8.26 8.68
CA ARG A 123 3.67 9.52 8.00
C ARG A 123 4.06 10.72 8.83
N GLY A 124 4.37 11.80 8.16
CA GLY A 124 4.63 13.10 8.73
C GLY A 124 4.27 14.22 7.75
N CYS A 125 4.35 15.46 8.20
CA CYS A 125 4.08 16.64 7.42
C CYS A 125 5.21 17.67 7.59
N ASP A 126 5.84 18.09 6.50
CA ASP A 126 6.59 19.34 6.43
C ASP A 126 5.60 20.48 6.21
N ALA A 127 5.09 21.06 7.29
CA ALA A 127 4.06 22.08 7.24
C ALA A 127 4.50 23.33 6.49
N ARG A 128 5.79 23.67 6.52
CA ARG A 128 6.34 24.84 5.83
C ARG A 128 6.27 24.71 4.32
N ARG A 129 6.53 23.48 3.82
CA ARG A 129 6.54 23.22 2.38
C ARG A 129 5.23 22.60 1.87
N ASN A 130 4.32 22.29 2.77
CA ASN A 130 3.08 21.55 2.49
C ASN A 130 3.33 20.20 1.80
N VAL A 131 4.21 19.41 2.40
CA VAL A 131 4.66 18.11 1.86
C VAL A 131 4.40 17.03 2.90
N LEU A 132 3.72 15.96 2.49
CA LEU A 132 3.66 14.73 3.27
C LEU A 132 4.99 14.00 3.15
N VAL A 133 5.45 13.45 4.27
CA VAL A 133 6.70 12.71 4.37
C VAL A 133 6.36 11.30 4.85
N TYR A 134 6.73 10.30 4.07
CA TYR A 134 6.58 8.90 4.43
C TYR A 134 7.95 8.28 4.63
N LEU A 135 8.12 7.60 5.75
CA LEU A 135 9.33 6.86 6.08
C LEU A 135 8.98 5.39 6.29
N THR A 136 9.64 4.50 5.56
CA THR A 136 9.60 3.08 5.88
C THR A 136 10.88 2.64 6.57
N TYR A 137 10.73 1.77 7.57
CA TYR A 137 11.85 1.15 8.25
C TYR A 137 11.46 -0.25 8.77
N THR A 138 12.48 -1.04 9.11
CA THR A 138 12.28 -2.36 9.72
C THR A 138 12.82 -2.37 11.14
N ASP A 139 12.08 -3.00 12.06
CA ASP A 139 12.60 -3.24 13.42
C ASP A 139 13.87 -4.08 13.33
N LYS A 140 14.92 -3.65 13.99
CA LYS A 140 16.16 -4.41 14.05
C LYS A 140 16.33 -5.03 15.43
N LEU A 141 16.59 -6.34 15.44
CA LEU A 141 16.83 -7.11 16.67
C LEU A 141 18.31 -7.25 17.01
N ILE A 142 19.24 -6.81 16.14
CA ILE A 142 20.68 -6.98 16.28
C ILE A 142 21.40 -5.66 15.91
N GLU A 143 22.66 -5.47 16.34
CA GLU A 143 23.45 -4.25 16.20
C GLU A 143 23.44 -3.55 14.82
N GLY A 144 23.44 -2.21 14.81
CA GLY A 144 23.50 -1.32 13.65
C GLY A 144 22.19 -0.54 13.42
N SER A 145 22.17 0.35 12.42
CA SER A 145 21.01 1.17 12.07
C SER A 145 19.94 0.38 11.33
N PRO A 146 18.62 0.62 11.57
CA PRO A 146 17.57 0.04 10.79
C PRO A 146 17.66 0.52 9.33
N LYS A 147 17.40 -0.40 8.40
CA LYS A 147 17.26 -0.03 7.00
C LYS A 147 16.01 0.80 6.82
N ASN A 148 16.10 1.88 6.06
CA ASN A 148 15.02 2.83 5.89
C ASN A 148 15.01 3.42 4.49
N SER A 149 13.85 3.95 4.09
CA SER A 149 13.67 4.70 2.87
C SER A 149 12.63 5.80 3.10
N THR A 150 12.86 6.98 2.54
CA THR A 150 11.96 8.13 2.68
C THR A 150 11.36 8.49 1.32
N SER A 151 10.07 8.76 1.30
CA SER A 151 9.36 9.31 0.15
C SER A 151 8.59 10.57 0.56
N THR A 152 8.52 11.55 -0.34
CA THR A 152 7.82 12.81 -0.12
C THR A 152 6.74 13.02 -1.17
N VAL A 153 5.60 13.56 -0.74
CA VAL A 153 4.45 13.87 -1.59
C VAL A 153 4.08 15.34 -1.42
N PRO A 154 4.51 16.24 -2.33
CA PRO A 154 3.99 17.60 -2.36
C PRO A 154 2.47 17.56 -2.55
N ILE A 155 1.74 18.31 -1.71
CA ILE A 155 0.29 18.42 -1.85
C ILE A 155 0.00 19.52 -2.85
N MET A 156 -0.49 19.11 -4.01
CA MET A 156 -0.80 19.99 -5.12
C MET A 156 -2.32 20.09 -5.34
N PRO A 157 -2.82 21.21 -5.92
CA PRO A 157 -4.20 21.28 -6.40
C PRO A 157 -4.50 20.12 -7.36
N TRP A 158 -5.74 19.61 -7.35
CA TRP A 158 -6.16 18.54 -8.24
C TRP A 158 -7.41 18.96 -9.01
N GLY A 159 -7.24 19.30 -10.30
CA GLY A 159 -8.28 19.97 -11.08
C GLY A 159 -8.68 21.30 -10.41
N ASP A 160 -9.97 21.48 -10.19
CA ASP A 160 -10.52 22.68 -9.54
C ASP A 160 -10.48 22.63 -7.99
N GLN A 161 -9.98 21.53 -7.40
CA GLN A 161 -9.90 21.37 -5.95
C GLN A 161 -8.60 21.97 -5.42
N PRO A 162 -8.65 22.92 -4.45
CA PRO A 162 -7.47 23.52 -3.85
C PRO A 162 -6.69 22.49 -3.02
N ALA A 163 -5.38 22.70 -2.92
CA ALA A 163 -4.52 21.90 -2.06
C ALA A 163 -4.77 22.21 -0.58
N PRO A 164 -5.16 21.25 0.26
CA PRO A 164 -5.24 21.45 1.70
C PRO A 164 -3.82 21.62 2.29
N ARG A 165 -3.72 22.22 3.47
CA ARG A 165 -2.45 22.34 4.18
C ARG A 165 -2.30 21.23 5.20
N CYS A 166 -1.29 20.39 5.05
CA CYS A 166 -1.08 19.27 6.00
C CYS A 166 -0.81 19.74 7.44
N GLY A 167 -0.26 20.94 7.60
CA GLY A 167 -0.02 21.52 8.93
C GLY A 167 -1.28 21.75 9.77
N ASP A 168 -2.44 21.95 9.12
CA ASP A 168 -3.72 22.16 9.81
C ASP A 168 -4.27 20.88 10.44
N TYR A 169 -3.71 19.73 10.06
CA TYR A 169 -4.11 18.40 10.53
C TYR A 169 -3.08 17.75 11.48
N LEU A 170 -2.07 18.48 11.91
CA LEU A 170 -1.17 18.01 12.97
C LEU A 170 -1.80 18.17 14.36
N GLU A 171 -1.58 17.15 15.23
CA GLU A 171 -1.89 17.20 16.66
C GLU A 171 -0.75 17.85 17.45
#